data_f955800d57dd46a7541603eeb8936dc9
#
_entry.id   f955800d57dd46a7541603eeb8936dc9
#
_cell.length_a   1.000
_cell.length_b   1.000
_cell.length_c   1.000
_cell.angle_alpha   90.00
_cell.angle_beta   90.00
_cell.angle_gamma   90.00
#
_symmetry.space_group_name_H-M   'P 1'
#
loop_
_entity.id
_entity.type
_entity.pdbx_description
1 polymer ?
#
loop_
_entity_poly.entity_id
_entity_poly.type
_entity_poly.pdbx_seq_one_letter_code
_entity_poly.pdbx_strand_id
1 'polypeptide(L)'
;MSQSHIILVRHGEASAGWSVQPDPGLSESGREQAAETGKSLIEEISSYQLVSSPKKRAIETMEVMIEKKECSFHLDSRFIEIPSNNIHADKKRDWLVNIFTTPIKELPEAVKEWRNNLISWLEDIEDNFIVTTHFMVINALILYLTSNNKISYFHPDYASRTEIFIKNGEMTKLVLGDDKKTEINL
;
A
#
# COMPACT_ATOMS: atom_id res chain seq x y z
N MET A 1 11.46 -9.48 23.51
CA MET A 1 10.16 -8.87 23.17
C MET A 1 10.34 -8.26 21.80
N SER A 2 9.75 -8.86 20.75
CA SER A 2 9.82 -8.32 19.41
C SER A 2 8.91 -7.08 19.31
N GLN A 3 9.44 -6.02 18.74
CA GLN A 3 8.69 -4.83 18.41
C GLN A 3 9.00 -4.51 16.95
N SER A 4 7.97 -4.37 16.15
CA SER A 4 8.09 -4.04 14.73
C SER A 4 7.37 -2.73 14.43
N HIS A 5 7.98 -1.94 13.57
CA HIS A 5 7.39 -0.72 13.03
C HIS A 5 7.28 -0.85 11.52
N ILE A 6 6.06 -0.74 11.01
CA ILE A 6 5.75 -0.86 9.59
C ILE A 6 5.27 0.49 9.09
N ILE A 7 5.89 0.98 8.04
CA ILE A 7 5.51 2.21 7.35
C ILE A 7 5.00 1.82 5.97
N LEU A 8 3.70 1.93 5.78
CA LEU A 8 3.06 1.74 4.47
C LEU A 8 2.99 3.08 3.75
N VAL A 9 3.58 3.16 2.57
CA VAL A 9 3.55 4.37 1.74
C VAL A 9 2.72 4.08 0.50
N ARG A 10 1.62 4.78 0.31
CA ARG A 10 0.90 4.71 -0.97
C ARG A 10 1.79 5.30 -2.07
N HIS A 11 1.81 4.70 -3.26
CA HIS A 11 2.53 5.27 -4.39
C HIS A 11 2.13 6.73 -4.65
N GLY A 12 3.06 7.54 -5.18
CA GLY A 12 2.79 8.90 -5.64
C GLY A 12 1.76 8.93 -6.78
N GLU A 13 1.32 10.11 -7.17
CA GLU A 13 0.39 10.28 -8.29
C GLU A 13 0.92 9.59 -9.55
N ALA A 14 0.09 8.78 -10.19
CA ALA A 14 0.42 8.12 -11.44
C ALA A 14 0.27 9.06 -12.64
N SER A 15 1.11 8.88 -13.67
CA SER A 15 1.12 9.69 -14.89
C SER A 15 -0.12 9.49 -15.78
N ALA A 16 -0.86 8.42 -15.57
CA ALA A 16 -2.10 8.11 -16.27
C ALA A 16 -3.01 7.23 -15.44
N GLY A 17 -4.31 7.27 -15.71
CA GLY A 17 -5.26 6.31 -15.16
C GLY A 17 -5.11 4.93 -15.81
N TRP A 18 -5.54 3.89 -15.11
CA TRP A 18 -5.49 2.48 -15.56
C TRP A 18 -6.25 2.23 -16.89
N SER A 19 -7.24 3.06 -17.23
CA SER A 19 -7.97 2.99 -18.50
C SER A 19 -7.15 3.45 -19.70
N VAL A 20 -6.11 4.22 -19.46
CA VAL A 20 -5.22 4.80 -20.49
C VAL A 20 -3.94 3.99 -20.63
N GLN A 21 -3.37 3.57 -19.52
CA GLN A 21 -2.12 2.80 -19.48
C GLN A 21 -2.23 1.72 -18.37
N PRO A 22 -1.94 0.44 -18.70
CA PRO A 22 -2.11 -0.66 -17.74
C PRO A 22 -1.20 -0.60 -16.51
N ASP A 23 0.02 -0.06 -16.66
CA ASP A 23 0.99 0.09 -15.57
C ASP A 23 1.73 1.43 -15.67
N PRO A 24 1.05 2.55 -15.36
CA PRO A 24 1.66 3.87 -15.43
C PRO A 24 2.71 4.04 -14.33
N GLY A 25 3.78 4.77 -14.66
CA GLY A 25 4.75 5.28 -13.68
C GLY A 25 4.20 6.53 -12.97
N LEU A 26 5.06 7.24 -12.25
CA LEU A 26 4.71 8.47 -11.56
C LEU A 26 4.56 9.65 -12.54
N SER A 27 3.65 10.55 -12.22
CA SER A 27 3.65 11.91 -12.77
C SER A 27 4.81 12.73 -12.17
N GLU A 28 5.04 13.94 -12.70
CA GLU A 28 5.99 14.88 -12.10
C GLU A 28 5.61 15.20 -10.66
N SER A 29 4.34 15.49 -10.41
CA SER A 29 3.77 15.68 -9.07
C SER A 29 3.98 14.47 -8.17
N GLY A 30 3.79 13.25 -8.70
CA GLY A 30 4.03 12.01 -7.97
C GLY A 30 5.49 11.83 -7.55
N ARG A 31 6.44 12.27 -8.37
CA ARG A 31 7.87 12.26 -8.02
C ARG A 31 8.19 13.27 -6.92
N GLU A 32 7.62 14.47 -6.96
CA GLU A 32 7.76 15.47 -5.90
C GLU A 32 7.19 14.96 -4.57
N GLN A 33 6.00 14.36 -4.59
CA GLN A 33 5.37 13.74 -3.41
C GLN A 33 6.26 12.65 -2.82
N ALA A 34 6.79 11.74 -3.64
CA ALA A 34 7.69 10.68 -3.20
C ALA A 34 9.00 11.23 -2.62
N ALA A 35 9.58 12.27 -3.23
CA ALA A 35 10.80 12.91 -2.75
C ALA A 35 10.59 13.54 -1.36
N GLU A 36 9.44 14.18 -1.13
CA GLU A 36 9.10 14.77 0.17
C GLU A 36 8.95 13.69 1.26
N THR A 37 8.26 12.60 0.93
CA THR A 37 8.12 11.45 1.84
C THR A 37 9.49 10.84 2.15
N GLY A 38 10.36 10.65 1.16
CA GLY A 38 11.72 10.15 1.36
C GLY A 38 12.56 11.03 2.29
N LYS A 39 12.44 12.37 2.19
CA LYS A 39 13.10 13.29 3.12
C LYS A 39 12.60 13.10 4.57
N SER A 40 11.29 12.88 4.74
CA SER A 40 10.68 12.69 6.06
C SER A 40 11.02 11.36 6.71
N LEU A 41 11.49 10.36 5.94
CA LEU A 41 11.83 8.99 6.36
C LEU A 41 13.33 8.69 6.26
N ILE A 42 14.18 9.72 6.23
CA ILE A 42 15.60 9.58 5.92
C ILE A 42 16.37 8.69 6.91
N GLU A 43 15.92 8.64 8.16
CA GLU A 43 16.54 7.81 9.22
C GLU A 43 16.06 6.36 9.10
N GLU A 44 14.76 6.15 8.91
CA GLU A 44 14.12 4.84 8.78
C GLU A 44 14.63 4.10 7.53
N ILE A 45 14.75 4.80 6.40
CA ILE A 45 15.27 4.26 5.14
C ILE A 45 16.63 3.57 5.32
N SER A 46 17.47 4.06 6.23
CA SER A 46 18.80 3.51 6.45
C SER A 46 18.82 2.26 7.35
N SER A 47 17.73 1.95 8.04
CA SER A 47 17.67 0.91 9.07
C SER A 47 16.53 -0.09 8.90
N TYR A 48 15.58 0.15 8.00
CA TYR A 48 14.41 -0.69 7.75
C TYR A 48 14.61 -1.57 6.52
N GLN A 49 13.89 -2.68 6.48
CA GLN A 49 13.72 -3.48 5.26
C GLN A 49 12.87 -2.69 4.28
N LEU A 50 13.38 -2.48 3.07
CA LEU A 50 12.69 -1.73 2.03
C LEU A 50 12.04 -2.68 1.03
N VAL A 51 10.74 -2.58 0.87
CA VAL A 51 9.94 -3.44 0.00
C VAL A 51 9.04 -2.61 -0.90
N SER A 52 8.87 -3.02 -2.14
CA SER A 52 7.93 -2.40 -3.07
C SER A 52 7.01 -3.42 -3.73
N SER A 53 5.77 -3.03 -3.96
CA SER A 53 4.93 -3.66 -4.96
C SER A 53 5.64 -3.64 -6.32
N PRO A 54 5.51 -4.68 -7.16
CA PRO A 54 6.13 -4.71 -8.50
C PRO A 54 5.45 -3.80 -9.54
N LYS A 55 4.43 -3.02 -9.16
CA LYS A 55 3.83 -2.03 -10.05
C LYS A 55 4.73 -0.82 -10.22
N LYS A 56 4.89 -0.36 -11.47
CA LYS A 56 5.82 0.69 -11.85
C LYS A 56 5.72 1.93 -10.95
N ARG A 57 4.52 2.43 -10.68
CA ARG A 57 4.29 3.59 -9.82
C ARG A 57 4.77 3.39 -8.36
N ALA A 58 4.70 2.16 -7.83
CA ALA A 58 5.21 1.85 -6.50
C ALA A 58 6.74 1.72 -6.49
N ILE A 59 7.32 1.09 -7.52
CA ILE A 59 8.76 1.00 -7.73
C ILE A 59 9.36 2.39 -7.81
N GLU A 60 8.84 3.25 -8.70
CA GLU A 60 9.33 4.61 -8.88
C GLU A 60 9.16 5.46 -7.61
N THR A 61 8.11 5.22 -6.81
CA THR A 61 7.97 5.87 -5.50
C THR A 61 9.13 5.50 -4.58
N MET A 62 9.46 4.21 -4.46
CA MET A 62 10.58 3.75 -3.65
C MET A 62 11.91 4.29 -4.17
N GLU A 63 12.15 4.21 -5.48
CA GLU A 63 13.38 4.72 -6.11
C GLU A 63 13.62 6.19 -5.79
N VAL A 64 12.59 7.02 -5.92
CA VAL A 64 12.67 8.46 -5.61
C VAL A 64 12.90 8.69 -4.12
N MET A 65 12.23 7.94 -3.24
CA MET A 65 12.41 8.07 -1.79
C MET A 65 13.85 7.78 -1.36
N ILE A 66 14.51 6.81 -2.00
CA ILE A 66 15.86 6.37 -1.65
C ILE A 66 16.97 6.96 -2.52
N GLU A 67 16.66 7.82 -3.48
CA GLU A 67 17.60 8.35 -4.47
C GLU A 67 18.90 8.90 -3.86
N LYS A 68 18.83 9.45 -2.65
CA LYS A 68 19.99 10.02 -1.92
C LYS A 68 20.69 9.05 -0.99
N LYS A 69 20.34 7.78 -1.04
CA LYS A 69 20.86 6.73 -0.16
C LYS A 69 21.42 5.56 -0.97
N GLU A 70 22.56 5.05 -0.55
CA GLU A 70 23.13 3.81 -1.10
C GLU A 70 22.45 2.60 -0.43
N CYS A 71 21.21 2.33 -0.83
CA CYS A 71 20.44 1.18 -0.34
C CYS A 71 19.65 0.55 -1.49
N SER A 72 19.21 -0.67 -1.27
CA SER A 72 18.40 -1.44 -2.21
C SER A 72 17.07 -1.83 -1.56
N PHE A 73 16.10 -2.20 -2.38
CA PHE A 73 14.80 -2.70 -1.94
C PHE A 73 14.44 -3.99 -2.67
N HIS A 74 13.49 -4.73 -2.11
CA HIS A 74 12.97 -5.96 -2.68
C HIS A 74 11.58 -5.75 -3.27
N LEU A 75 11.26 -6.49 -4.34
CA LEU A 75 9.92 -6.55 -4.90
C LEU A 75 9.15 -7.70 -4.26
N ASP A 76 7.91 -7.42 -3.85
CA ASP A 76 7.04 -8.44 -3.29
C ASP A 76 5.62 -8.31 -3.89
N SER A 77 5.21 -9.36 -4.59
CA SER A 77 3.92 -9.42 -5.28
C SER A 77 2.70 -9.43 -4.34
N ARG A 78 2.88 -9.72 -3.05
CA ARG A 78 1.81 -9.61 -2.05
C ARG A 78 1.26 -8.20 -1.93
N PHE A 79 2.09 -7.19 -2.19
CA PHE A 79 1.73 -5.77 -2.11
C PHE A 79 1.15 -5.18 -3.39
N ILE A 80 0.82 -6.00 -4.40
CA ILE A 80 0.07 -5.55 -5.58
C ILE A 80 -1.34 -5.11 -5.16
N GLU A 81 -1.88 -4.10 -5.86
CA GLU A 81 -3.25 -3.64 -5.64
C GLU A 81 -4.26 -4.78 -5.81
N ILE A 82 -5.44 -4.63 -5.19
CA ILE A 82 -6.51 -5.63 -5.21
C ILE A 82 -6.68 -6.28 -6.61
N PRO A 83 -6.73 -7.62 -6.72
CA PRO A 83 -6.76 -8.29 -8.00
C PRO A 83 -8.05 -7.98 -8.77
N SER A 84 -7.88 -7.33 -9.92
CA SER A 84 -8.96 -6.92 -10.84
C SER A 84 -8.69 -7.34 -12.29
N ASN A 85 -7.78 -8.29 -12.51
CA ASN A 85 -7.32 -8.68 -13.84
C ASN A 85 -8.42 -9.23 -14.75
N ASN A 86 -9.43 -9.88 -14.16
CA ASN A 86 -10.58 -10.45 -14.89
C ASN A 86 -11.72 -9.45 -15.08
N ILE A 87 -11.55 -8.20 -14.65
CA ILE A 87 -12.56 -7.15 -14.78
C ILE A 87 -12.21 -6.27 -15.97
N HIS A 88 -13.15 -6.14 -16.90
CA HIS A 88 -12.97 -5.27 -18.04
C HIS A 88 -12.79 -3.81 -17.61
N ALA A 89 -11.98 -3.06 -18.33
CA ALA A 89 -11.55 -1.72 -17.94
C ALA A 89 -12.69 -0.75 -17.61
N ASP A 90 -13.76 -0.76 -18.44
CA ASP A 90 -14.95 0.08 -18.26
C ASP A 90 -15.81 -0.30 -17.05
N LYS A 91 -15.63 -1.52 -16.50
CA LYS A 91 -16.39 -2.05 -15.35
C LYS A 91 -15.62 -2.01 -14.05
N LYS A 92 -14.33 -1.72 -14.07
CA LYS A 92 -13.49 -1.74 -12.87
C LYS A 92 -13.99 -0.78 -11.78
N ARG A 93 -14.45 0.40 -12.17
CA ARG A 93 -14.98 1.39 -11.22
C ARG A 93 -16.22 0.87 -10.51
N ASP A 94 -17.19 0.35 -11.25
CA ASP A 94 -18.42 -0.19 -10.65
C ASP A 94 -18.14 -1.43 -9.83
N TRP A 95 -17.22 -2.27 -10.29
CA TRP A 95 -16.74 -3.42 -9.53
C TRP A 95 -16.12 -2.99 -8.20
N LEU A 96 -15.26 -1.98 -8.18
CA LEU A 96 -14.64 -1.49 -6.94
C LEU A 96 -15.68 -0.92 -5.97
N VAL A 97 -16.67 -0.17 -6.46
CA VAL A 97 -17.79 0.31 -5.65
C VAL A 97 -18.56 -0.85 -5.02
N ASN A 98 -18.81 -1.91 -5.79
CA ASN A 98 -19.46 -3.11 -5.26
C ASN A 98 -18.59 -3.81 -4.21
N ILE A 99 -17.28 -3.92 -4.43
CA ILE A 99 -16.34 -4.49 -3.46
C ILE A 99 -16.39 -3.73 -2.13
N PHE A 100 -16.47 -2.40 -2.14
CA PHE A 100 -16.55 -1.61 -0.91
C PHE A 100 -17.78 -1.92 -0.04
N THR A 101 -18.84 -2.41 -0.62
CA THR A 101 -20.09 -2.74 0.09
C THR A 101 -20.27 -4.24 0.33
N THR A 102 -19.42 -5.08 -0.26
CA THR A 102 -19.50 -6.55 -0.14
C THR A 102 -18.90 -7.02 1.20
N PRO A 103 -19.63 -7.81 1.99
CA PRO A 103 -19.08 -8.42 3.21
C PRO A 103 -17.85 -9.28 2.89
N ILE A 104 -16.84 -9.30 3.77
CA ILE A 104 -15.59 -10.05 3.56
C ILE A 104 -15.85 -11.53 3.19
N LYS A 105 -16.85 -12.15 3.78
CA LYS A 105 -17.21 -13.56 3.51
C LYS A 105 -17.70 -13.79 2.07
N GLU A 106 -18.25 -12.76 1.44
CA GLU A 106 -18.86 -12.82 0.10
C GLU A 106 -17.93 -12.28 -1.00
N LEU A 107 -16.73 -11.84 -0.64
CA LEU A 107 -15.74 -11.36 -1.61
C LEU A 107 -15.35 -12.47 -2.61
N PRO A 108 -14.95 -12.12 -3.84
CA PRO A 108 -14.39 -13.07 -4.80
C PRO A 108 -13.18 -13.81 -4.19
N GLU A 109 -13.02 -15.09 -4.55
CA GLU A 109 -11.97 -15.94 -3.96
C GLU A 109 -10.57 -15.36 -4.13
N ALA A 110 -10.26 -14.83 -5.33
CA ALA A 110 -8.98 -14.17 -5.58
C ALA A 110 -8.72 -12.97 -4.64
N VAL A 111 -9.76 -12.22 -4.25
CA VAL A 111 -9.65 -11.10 -3.31
C VAL A 111 -9.42 -11.61 -1.88
N LYS A 112 -10.09 -12.70 -1.50
CA LYS A 112 -9.88 -13.33 -0.19
C LYS A 112 -8.44 -13.86 -0.06
N GLU A 113 -7.96 -14.57 -1.08
CA GLU A 113 -6.60 -15.12 -1.11
C GLU A 113 -5.55 -14.00 -1.04
N TRP A 114 -5.69 -12.95 -1.84
CA TRP A 114 -4.85 -11.77 -1.79
C TRP A 114 -4.81 -11.14 -0.39
N ARG A 115 -5.97 -10.96 0.22
CA ARG A 115 -6.09 -10.42 1.58
C ARG A 115 -5.43 -11.33 2.62
N ASN A 116 -5.65 -12.63 2.54
CA ASN A 116 -5.06 -13.60 3.47
C ASN A 116 -3.53 -13.62 3.37
N ASN A 117 -2.96 -13.51 2.17
CA ASN A 117 -1.51 -13.41 1.98
C ASN A 117 -0.91 -12.16 2.65
N LEU A 118 -1.61 -11.02 2.60
CA LEU A 118 -1.20 -9.81 3.31
C LEU A 118 -1.26 -9.99 4.84
N ILE A 119 -2.32 -10.62 5.33
CA ILE A 119 -2.50 -10.87 6.76
C ILE A 119 -1.44 -11.84 7.28
N SER A 120 -1.18 -12.94 6.59
CA SER A 120 -0.13 -13.89 6.99
C SER A 120 1.24 -13.22 7.06
N TRP A 121 1.57 -12.36 6.09
CA TRP A 121 2.80 -11.58 6.16
C TRP A 121 2.87 -10.69 7.41
N LEU A 122 1.76 -10.05 7.77
CA LEU A 122 1.69 -9.17 8.93
C LEU A 122 1.81 -9.92 10.26
N GLU A 123 1.23 -11.13 10.33
CA GLU A 123 1.28 -12.00 11.52
C GLU A 123 2.69 -12.56 11.79
N ASP A 124 3.47 -12.78 10.73
CA ASP A 124 4.83 -13.34 10.79
C ASP A 124 5.92 -12.26 10.91
N ILE A 125 5.54 -10.98 11.10
CA ILE A 125 6.50 -9.89 11.03
C ILE A 125 7.34 -9.75 12.30
N GLU A 126 8.67 -9.69 12.14
CA GLU A 126 9.61 -9.52 13.24
C GLU A 126 10.51 -8.29 13.09
N ASP A 127 10.66 -7.77 11.87
CA ASP A 127 11.52 -6.64 11.53
C ASP A 127 10.75 -5.34 11.31
N ASN A 128 11.48 -4.25 11.10
CA ASN A 128 10.92 -2.97 10.67
C ASN A 128 10.89 -2.88 9.15
N PHE A 129 9.80 -2.35 8.60
CA PHE A 129 9.60 -2.27 7.15
C PHE A 129 9.14 -0.90 6.69
N ILE A 130 9.63 -0.49 5.50
CA ILE A 130 8.98 0.52 4.67
C ILE A 130 8.48 -0.18 3.41
N VAL A 131 7.19 -0.07 3.13
CA VAL A 131 6.55 -0.74 1.99
C VAL A 131 5.88 0.29 1.11
N THR A 132 6.34 0.45 -0.14
CA THR A 132 5.61 1.23 -1.13
C THR A 132 4.55 0.35 -1.81
N THR A 133 3.30 0.79 -1.73
CA THR A 133 2.15 -0.04 -2.09
C THR A 133 0.95 0.81 -2.57
N HIS A 134 -0.25 0.30 -2.39
CA HIS A 134 -1.48 0.80 -2.98
C HIS A 134 -2.59 1.02 -1.95
N PHE A 135 -3.62 1.70 -2.39
CA PHE A 135 -4.79 2.08 -1.60
C PHE A 135 -5.45 0.89 -0.88
N MET A 136 -5.78 -0.18 -1.62
CA MET A 136 -6.51 -1.31 -1.04
C MET A 136 -5.65 -2.17 -0.13
N VAL A 137 -4.34 -2.27 -0.39
CA VAL A 137 -3.40 -2.98 0.49
C VAL A 137 -3.35 -2.32 1.87
N ILE A 138 -3.20 -1.00 1.91
CA ILE A 138 -3.18 -0.23 3.17
C ILE A 138 -4.48 -0.45 3.94
N ASN A 139 -5.62 -0.30 3.27
CA ASN A 139 -6.93 -0.48 3.89
C ASN A 139 -7.13 -1.93 4.38
N ALA A 140 -6.74 -2.95 3.61
CA ALA A 140 -6.89 -4.36 4.01
C ALA A 140 -6.14 -4.68 5.31
N LEU A 141 -4.92 -4.18 5.47
CA LEU A 141 -4.12 -4.38 6.68
C LEU A 141 -4.71 -3.65 7.89
N ILE A 142 -5.12 -2.39 7.72
CA ILE A 142 -5.72 -1.61 8.81
C ILE A 142 -7.04 -2.23 9.27
N LEU A 143 -7.89 -2.65 8.35
CA LEU A 143 -9.17 -3.24 8.67
C LEU A 143 -9.03 -4.56 9.41
N TYR A 144 -8.02 -5.35 9.08
CA TYR A 144 -7.69 -6.55 9.84
C TYR A 144 -7.28 -6.20 11.28
N LEU A 145 -6.35 -5.27 11.45
CA LEU A 145 -5.84 -4.86 12.76
C LEU A 145 -6.89 -4.19 13.65
N THR A 146 -7.87 -3.53 13.05
CA THR A 146 -8.97 -2.86 13.79
C THR A 146 -10.21 -3.75 13.93
N SER A 147 -10.14 -5.01 13.51
CA SER A 147 -11.27 -5.97 13.53
C SER A 147 -12.54 -5.42 12.85
N ASN A 148 -12.36 -4.67 11.78
CA ASN A 148 -13.45 -4.04 11.05
C ASN A 148 -13.89 -4.88 9.85
N ASN A 149 -15.19 -5.04 9.67
CA ASN A 149 -15.78 -5.85 8.61
C ASN A 149 -15.94 -5.10 7.27
N LYS A 150 -15.49 -3.86 7.17
CA LYS A 150 -15.48 -3.08 5.93
C LYS A 150 -14.24 -3.41 5.09
N ILE A 151 -14.24 -3.03 3.82
CA ILE A 151 -13.08 -3.22 2.93
C ILE A 151 -12.31 -1.92 2.68
N SER A 152 -12.85 -0.79 3.09
CA SER A 152 -12.17 0.51 3.06
C SER A 152 -12.43 1.27 4.34
N TYR A 153 -11.38 1.84 4.90
CA TYR A 153 -11.39 2.56 6.17
C TYR A 153 -11.19 4.06 5.97
N PHE A 154 -10.19 4.45 5.20
CA PHE A 154 -9.87 5.83 4.89
C PHE A 154 -9.28 5.95 3.47
N HIS A 155 -9.02 7.17 3.02
CA HIS A 155 -8.46 7.44 1.69
C HIS A 155 -7.02 7.94 1.85
N PRO A 156 -6.02 7.05 1.96
CA PRO A 156 -4.63 7.49 2.05
C PRO A 156 -4.28 8.35 0.83
N ASP A 157 -3.74 9.55 1.06
CA ASP A 157 -3.30 10.44 -0.03
C ASP A 157 -2.08 9.85 -0.75
N TYR A 158 -1.75 10.36 -1.92
CA TYR A 158 -0.57 9.99 -2.67
C TYR A 158 0.70 10.23 -1.85
N ALA A 159 1.60 9.25 -1.88
CA ALA A 159 2.84 9.21 -1.11
C ALA A 159 2.66 9.44 0.41
N SER A 160 1.43 9.42 0.94
CA SER A 160 1.20 9.48 2.38
C SER A 160 1.70 8.22 3.06
N ARG A 161 2.13 8.36 4.32
CA ARG A 161 2.62 7.25 5.13
C ARG A 161 1.61 6.88 6.20
N THR A 162 1.35 5.60 6.34
CA THR A 162 0.54 5.00 7.41
C THR A 162 1.45 4.12 8.24
N GLU A 163 1.47 4.32 9.55
CA GLU A 163 2.42 3.65 10.43
C GLU A 163 1.71 2.72 11.40
N ILE A 164 2.22 1.50 11.49
CA ILE A 164 1.69 0.43 12.34
C ILE A 164 2.80 -0.01 13.28
N PHE A 165 2.52 0.01 14.58
CA PHE A 165 3.44 -0.46 15.62
C PHE A 165 2.90 -1.75 16.21
N ILE A 166 3.69 -2.81 16.14
CA ILE A 166 3.36 -4.14 16.66
C ILE A 166 4.32 -4.49 17.79
N LYS A 167 3.80 -5.04 18.88
CA LYS A 167 4.58 -5.56 19.98
C LYS A 167 4.02 -6.90 20.42
N ASN A 168 4.85 -7.94 20.41
CA ASN A 168 4.45 -9.32 20.74
C ASN A 168 3.25 -9.82 19.92
N GLY A 169 3.18 -9.48 18.62
CA GLY A 169 2.09 -9.88 17.72
C GLY A 169 0.81 -9.03 17.83
N GLU A 170 0.77 -8.03 18.72
CA GLU A 170 -0.40 -7.16 18.88
C GLU A 170 -0.09 -5.72 18.42
N MET A 171 -1.04 -5.12 17.71
CA MET A 171 -0.94 -3.70 17.35
C MET A 171 -1.06 -2.82 18.59
N THR A 172 -0.04 -2.02 18.84
CA THR A 172 0.00 -1.09 19.98
C THR A 172 -0.32 0.35 19.60
N LYS A 173 -0.09 0.71 18.32
CA LYS A 173 -0.35 2.05 17.80
C LYS A 173 -0.58 2.01 16.30
N LEU A 174 -1.50 2.82 15.83
CA LEU A 174 -1.77 3.10 14.42
C LEU A 174 -1.73 4.62 14.20
N VAL A 175 -0.95 5.06 13.22
CA VAL A 175 -0.93 6.46 12.78
C VAL A 175 -1.35 6.48 11.33
N LEU A 176 -2.53 7.03 11.06
CA LEU A 176 -3.03 7.19 9.70
C LEU A 176 -2.29 8.32 9.00
N GLY A 177 -2.02 8.12 7.73
CA GLY A 177 -1.55 9.18 6.84
C GLY A 177 -2.65 10.20 6.51
N ASP A 178 -2.31 11.16 5.65
CA ASP A 178 -3.25 12.15 5.18
C ASP A 178 -4.44 11.49 4.45
N ASP A 179 -5.64 11.92 4.77
CA ASP A 179 -6.89 11.42 4.19
C ASP A 179 -7.36 12.36 3.07
N LYS A 180 -7.31 11.89 1.83
CA LYS A 180 -7.73 12.67 0.67
C LYS A 180 -8.31 11.77 -0.42
N LYS A 181 -9.49 12.12 -0.92
CA LYS A 181 -10.08 11.42 -2.06
C LYS A 181 -9.27 11.68 -3.32
N THR A 182 -8.63 10.66 -3.83
CA THR A 182 -7.82 10.64 -5.04
C THR A 182 -8.23 9.49 -5.94
N GLU A 183 -7.69 9.40 -7.16
CA GLU A 183 -7.94 8.26 -8.05
C GLU A 183 -7.31 6.97 -7.49
N ILE A 184 -8.05 5.87 -7.55
CA ILE A 184 -7.56 4.53 -7.21
C ILE A 184 -7.20 3.82 -8.50
N ASN A 185 -5.92 3.57 -8.72
CA ASN A 185 -5.42 2.85 -9.89
C ASN A 185 -5.41 1.34 -9.63
N LEU A 186 -6.26 0.62 -10.35
CA LEU A 186 -6.45 -0.83 -10.25
C LEU A 186 -5.56 -1.62 -11.21
#